data_feaf16fac4c088f2aacb27aaf25522d3
#
_entry.id   feaf16fac4c088f2aacb27aaf25522d3
#
_cell.length_a   1.000
_cell.length_b   1.000
_cell.length_c   1.000
_cell.angle_alpha   90.00
_cell.angle_beta   90.00
_cell.angle_gamma   90.00
#
_symmetry.space_group_name_H-M   'P 1'
#
loop_
_entity.id
_entity.type
_entity.pdbx_description
1 polymer ?
#
loop_
_entity_poly.entity_id
_entity_poly.type
_entity_poly.pdbx_seq_one_letter_code
_entity_poly.pdbx_strand_id
1 'polypeptide(L)'
;NSSTPARKGFSLSSDENDEDVAHDMEIIESIPYSLWRKIAEWGKETDCLSINYQSAAQETAHKLKFNHKFTDSDRRKAINIYNIVCEKNIDLLFEADKLASEDNRASSAIHSSSTDYDNDNITIELVQKMVEWDRRRRVLKDWQWKVMDEIAKGKRPLDERMKRGMYMNYIALKKRGFTE
;
A
#
# COMPACT_ATOMS: atom_id res chain seq x y z
N ASN A 1 -35.73 -45.31 -24.92
CA ASN A 1 -36.02 -43.96 -24.40
C ASN A 1 -35.13 -43.64 -23.21
N SER A 2 -33.89 -43.27 -23.46
CA SER A 2 -32.96 -42.81 -22.44
C SER A 2 -32.84 -41.29 -22.55
N SER A 3 -33.50 -40.58 -21.63
CA SER A 3 -33.34 -39.13 -21.46
C SER A 3 -32.11 -38.89 -20.62
N THR A 4 -31.05 -38.40 -21.23
CA THR A 4 -29.91 -37.86 -20.54
C THR A 4 -30.28 -36.46 -19.99
N PRO A 5 -30.16 -36.19 -18.66
CA PRO A 5 -30.34 -34.85 -18.16
C PRO A 5 -29.17 -33.98 -18.61
N ALA A 6 -29.50 -32.88 -19.25
CA ALA A 6 -28.54 -31.85 -19.60
C ALA A 6 -27.80 -31.38 -18.32
N ARG A 7 -26.49 -31.54 -18.29
CA ARG A 7 -25.64 -30.89 -17.29
C ARG A 7 -25.82 -29.38 -17.46
N LYS A 8 -26.51 -28.75 -16.52
CA LYS A 8 -26.42 -27.31 -16.32
C LYS A 8 -24.97 -26.97 -16.05
N GLY A 9 -24.33 -26.36 -17.01
CA GLY A 9 -23.03 -25.77 -16.81
C GLY A 9 -23.13 -24.81 -15.64
N PHE A 10 -22.40 -25.10 -14.57
CA PHE A 10 -22.12 -24.12 -13.53
C PHE A 10 -21.28 -23.03 -14.19
N SER A 11 -21.95 -21.98 -14.64
CA SER A 11 -21.32 -20.72 -14.94
C SER A 11 -20.87 -20.18 -13.58
N LEU A 12 -19.61 -20.37 -13.25
CA LEU A 12 -18.93 -19.54 -12.27
C LEU A 12 -18.85 -18.14 -12.90
N SER A 13 -19.95 -17.39 -12.81
CA SER A 13 -19.88 -15.95 -12.89
C SER A 13 -19.14 -15.52 -11.64
N SER A 14 -17.83 -15.33 -11.77
CA SER A 14 -17.07 -14.50 -10.88
C SER A 14 -17.61 -13.08 -11.05
N ASP A 15 -18.68 -12.78 -10.33
CA ASP A 15 -18.99 -11.42 -9.94
C ASP A 15 -17.88 -11.02 -8.93
N GLU A 16 -16.64 -10.86 -9.43
CA GLU A 16 -15.70 -9.97 -8.77
C GLU A 16 -16.39 -8.61 -8.84
N ASN A 17 -16.81 -8.14 -7.68
CA ASN A 17 -17.53 -6.90 -7.54
C ASN A 17 -16.67 -5.82 -8.22
N ASP A 18 -17.19 -5.05 -9.13
CA ASP A 18 -16.47 -3.93 -9.79
C ASP A 18 -15.82 -2.99 -8.76
N GLU A 19 -16.38 -2.94 -7.54
CA GLU A 19 -15.84 -2.21 -6.40
C GLU A 19 -14.51 -2.79 -5.89
N ASP A 20 -14.38 -4.12 -5.84
CA ASP A 20 -13.11 -4.77 -5.41
C ASP A 20 -12.01 -4.55 -6.44
N VAL A 21 -12.35 -4.59 -7.73
CA VAL A 21 -11.41 -4.30 -8.83
C VAL A 21 -10.92 -2.87 -8.77
N ALA A 22 -11.82 -1.91 -8.57
CA ALA A 22 -11.48 -0.49 -8.46
C ALA A 22 -10.61 -0.23 -7.24
N HIS A 23 -10.90 -0.86 -6.12
CA HIS A 23 -10.14 -0.74 -4.89
C HIS A 23 -8.72 -1.31 -5.01
N ASP A 24 -8.57 -2.49 -5.61
CA ASP A 24 -7.27 -3.09 -5.89
C ASP A 24 -6.41 -2.20 -6.78
N MET A 25 -7.00 -1.61 -7.83
CA MET A 25 -6.29 -0.70 -8.72
C MET A 25 -5.88 0.58 -8.00
N GLU A 26 -6.71 1.12 -7.13
CA GLU A 26 -6.36 2.28 -6.30
C GLU A 26 -5.13 2.00 -5.43
N ILE A 27 -5.06 0.82 -4.81
CA ILE A 27 -3.89 0.39 -4.02
C ILE A 27 -2.65 0.32 -4.93
N ILE A 28 -2.74 -0.34 -6.08
CA ILE A 28 -1.62 -0.55 -7.00
C ILE A 28 -1.09 0.80 -7.50
N GLU A 29 -1.98 1.70 -7.93
CA GLU A 29 -1.64 3.03 -8.47
C GLU A 29 -1.14 3.99 -7.39
N SER A 30 -1.49 3.75 -6.11
CA SER A 30 -1.00 4.54 -4.99
C SER A 30 0.49 4.33 -4.70
N ILE A 31 1.07 3.25 -5.22
CA ILE A 31 2.47 2.88 -5.04
C ILE A 31 3.25 3.30 -6.30
N PRO A 32 4.27 4.18 -6.17
CA PRO A 32 5.07 4.61 -7.31
C PRO A 32 5.74 3.43 -8.03
N TYR A 33 5.88 3.54 -9.35
CA TYR A 33 6.55 2.48 -10.14
C TYR A 33 8.00 2.22 -9.69
N SER A 34 8.71 3.25 -9.23
CA SER A 34 10.06 3.12 -8.68
C SER A 34 10.10 2.22 -7.43
N LEU A 35 9.06 2.29 -6.60
CA LEU A 35 8.94 1.43 -5.43
C LEU A 35 8.60 -0.01 -5.81
N TRP A 36 7.78 -0.24 -6.82
CA TRP A 36 7.54 -1.59 -7.35
C TRP A 36 8.82 -2.29 -7.82
N ARG A 37 9.75 -1.54 -8.40
CA ARG A 37 11.09 -2.05 -8.75
C ARG A 37 11.89 -2.42 -7.51
N LYS A 38 11.91 -1.56 -6.49
CA LYS A 38 12.56 -1.87 -5.20
C LYS A 38 11.95 -3.09 -4.50
N ILE A 39 10.63 -3.27 -4.59
CA ILE A 39 9.94 -4.46 -4.07
C ILE A 39 10.45 -5.72 -4.78
N ALA A 40 10.62 -5.68 -6.08
CA ALA A 40 11.18 -6.81 -6.83
C ALA A 40 12.62 -7.14 -6.41
N GLU A 41 13.46 -6.14 -6.23
CA GLU A 41 14.85 -6.28 -5.75
C GLU A 41 14.88 -6.83 -4.32
N TRP A 42 14.12 -6.24 -3.41
CA TRP A 42 13.97 -6.74 -2.05
C TRP A 42 13.49 -8.19 -2.00
N GLY A 43 12.50 -8.54 -2.78
CA GLY A 43 11.98 -9.91 -2.84
C GLY A 43 13.01 -10.92 -3.34
N LYS A 44 13.92 -10.49 -4.24
CA LYS A 44 15.04 -11.28 -4.72
C LYS A 44 16.14 -11.44 -3.66
N GLU A 45 16.52 -10.35 -3.00
CA GLU A 45 17.59 -10.34 -1.99
C GLU A 45 17.22 -11.14 -0.72
N THR A 46 15.95 -11.08 -0.34
CA THR A 46 15.45 -11.72 0.90
C THR A 46 14.81 -13.09 0.67
N ASP A 47 14.66 -13.50 -0.59
CA ASP A 47 13.93 -14.70 -1.00
C ASP A 47 12.47 -14.75 -0.50
N CYS A 48 11.91 -13.58 -0.21
CA CYS A 48 10.53 -13.42 0.25
C CYS A 48 9.49 -13.46 -0.87
N LEU A 49 9.91 -13.22 -2.11
CA LEU A 49 9.08 -13.31 -3.30
C LEU A 49 9.56 -14.43 -4.21
N SER A 50 8.64 -15.27 -4.67
CA SER A 50 8.94 -16.24 -5.73
C SER A 50 9.40 -15.53 -7.01
N ILE A 51 10.12 -16.23 -7.88
CA ILE A 51 10.59 -15.70 -9.17
C ILE A 51 9.42 -15.12 -9.98
N ASN A 52 8.25 -15.77 -9.94
CA ASN A 52 7.06 -15.29 -10.61
C ASN A 52 6.55 -13.96 -10.03
N TYR A 53 6.63 -13.77 -8.73
CA TYR A 53 6.24 -12.52 -8.09
C TYR A 53 7.28 -11.41 -8.25
N GLN A 54 8.57 -11.75 -8.30
CA GLN A 54 9.62 -10.78 -8.64
C GLN A 54 9.40 -10.22 -10.06
N SER A 55 9.12 -11.10 -11.03
CA SER A 55 8.80 -10.71 -12.41
C SER A 55 7.50 -9.90 -12.47
N ALA A 56 6.48 -10.31 -11.73
CA ALA A 56 5.21 -9.58 -11.67
C ALA A 56 5.36 -8.17 -11.05
N ALA A 57 6.21 -8.00 -10.04
CA ALA A 57 6.50 -6.67 -9.48
C ALA A 57 7.21 -5.76 -10.49
N GLN A 58 8.16 -6.29 -11.27
CA GLN A 58 8.81 -5.54 -12.36
C GLN A 58 7.83 -5.19 -13.47
N GLU A 59 6.95 -6.12 -13.85
CA GLU A 59 5.91 -5.88 -14.85
C GLU A 59 4.91 -4.83 -14.39
N THR A 60 4.50 -4.87 -13.11
CA THR A 60 3.65 -3.85 -12.49
C THR A 60 4.30 -2.48 -12.57
N ALA A 61 5.58 -2.36 -12.23
CA ALA A 61 6.35 -1.13 -12.36
C ALA A 61 6.36 -0.62 -13.81
N HIS A 62 6.58 -1.50 -14.77
CA HIS A 62 6.58 -1.16 -16.21
C HIS A 62 5.20 -0.67 -16.67
N LYS A 63 4.13 -1.38 -16.30
CA LYS A 63 2.76 -1.00 -16.66
C LYS A 63 2.36 0.35 -16.09
N LEU A 64 2.71 0.63 -14.84
CA LEU A 64 2.46 1.93 -14.21
C LEU A 64 3.24 3.05 -14.92
N LYS A 65 4.51 2.82 -15.23
CA LYS A 65 5.37 3.82 -15.89
C LYS A 65 4.84 4.23 -17.25
N PHE A 66 4.32 3.28 -18.04
CA PHE A 66 3.88 3.49 -19.41
C PHE A 66 2.34 3.54 -19.55
N ASN A 67 1.63 3.56 -18.43
CA ASN A 67 0.16 3.60 -18.39
C ASN A 67 -0.50 2.46 -19.20
N HIS A 68 0.05 1.25 -19.09
CA HIS A 68 -0.50 0.06 -19.71
C HIS A 68 -1.66 -0.52 -18.88
N LYS A 69 -2.62 -1.15 -19.54
CA LYS A 69 -3.73 -1.81 -18.87
C LYS A 69 -3.27 -3.03 -18.07
N PHE A 70 -3.88 -3.20 -16.91
CA PHE A 70 -3.73 -4.39 -16.08
C PHE A 70 -4.76 -5.44 -16.48
N THR A 71 -4.34 -6.69 -16.57
CA THR A 71 -5.25 -7.84 -16.63
C THR A 71 -5.64 -8.25 -15.20
N ASP A 72 -6.70 -9.03 -15.05
CA ASP A 72 -7.10 -9.56 -13.73
C ASP A 72 -5.98 -10.36 -13.07
N SER A 73 -5.21 -11.11 -13.87
CA SER A 73 -4.05 -11.85 -13.38
C SER A 73 -2.96 -10.93 -12.86
N ASP A 74 -2.67 -9.82 -13.54
CA ASP A 74 -1.67 -8.84 -13.11
C ASP A 74 -2.09 -8.17 -11.80
N ARG A 75 -3.35 -7.75 -11.74
CA ARG A 75 -3.94 -7.14 -10.56
C ARG A 75 -3.83 -8.05 -9.33
N ARG A 76 -4.28 -9.29 -9.45
CA ARG A 76 -4.20 -10.29 -8.35
C ARG A 76 -2.77 -10.54 -7.89
N LYS A 77 -1.81 -10.66 -8.81
CA LYS A 77 -0.39 -10.83 -8.48
C LYS A 77 0.14 -9.59 -7.74
N ALA A 78 -0.16 -8.39 -8.23
CA ALA A 78 0.25 -7.15 -7.60
C ALA A 78 -0.31 -7.01 -6.18
N ILE A 79 -1.59 -7.32 -5.95
CA ILE A 79 -2.20 -7.30 -4.62
C ILE A 79 -1.59 -8.37 -3.69
N ASN A 80 -1.30 -9.57 -4.18
CA ASN A 80 -0.61 -10.58 -3.38
C ASN A 80 0.79 -10.12 -2.97
N ILE A 81 1.54 -9.50 -3.87
CA ILE A 81 2.85 -8.91 -3.57
C ILE A 81 2.70 -7.81 -2.52
N TYR A 82 1.75 -6.90 -2.69
CA TYR A 82 1.44 -5.86 -1.72
C TYR A 82 1.17 -6.44 -0.32
N ASN A 83 0.36 -7.48 -0.21
CA ASN A 83 0.06 -8.14 1.06
C ASN A 83 1.32 -8.75 1.69
N ILE A 84 2.19 -9.38 0.90
CA ILE A 84 3.47 -9.93 1.37
C ILE A 84 4.38 -8.80 1.89
N VAL A 85 4.46 -7.68 1.19
CA VAL A 85 5.25 -6.51 1.65
C VAL A 85 4.68 -5.93 2.94
N CYS A 86 3.36 -5.81 3.07
CA CYS A 86 2.69 -5.37 4.30
C CYS A 86 2.99 -6.28 5.49
N GLU A 87 3.11 -7.57 5.25
CA GLU A 87 3.39 -8.56 6.30
C GLU A 87 4.87 -8.63 6.65
N LYS A 88 5.76 -8.62 5.65
CA LYS A 88 7.19 -8.90 5.81
C LYS A 88 8.06 -7.65 5.93
N ASN A 89 7.74 -6.59 5.21
CA ASN A 89 8.53 -5.35 5.17
C ASN A 89 7.69 -4.13 4.84
N ILE A 90 6.84 -3.74 5.76
CA ILE A 90 6.00 -2.55 5.62
C ILE A 90 6.81 -1.26 5.45
N ASP A 91 8.06 -1.22 5.92
CA ASP A 91 8.94 -0.06 5.84
C ASP A 91 9.18 0.38 4.39
N LEU A 92 9.20 -0.57 3.44
CA LEU A 92 9.29 -0.27 2.01
C LEU A 92 8.15 0.63 1.53
N LEU A 93 6.94 0.46 2.05
CA LEU A 93 5.79 1.27 1.66
C LEU A 93 5.88 2.70 2.19
N PHE A 94 6.52 2.92 3.34
CA PHE A 94 6.78 4.26 3.87
C PHE A 94 7.86 5.02 3.07
N GLU A 95 8.73 4.33 2.35
CA GLU A 95 9.67 4.96 1.43
C GLU A 95 8.97 5.54 0.18
N ALA A 96 7.76 5.09 -0.13
CA ALA A 96 6.99 5.57 -1.29
C ALA A 96 6.78 7.08 -1.27
N ASP A 97 6.48 7.65 -0.12
CA ASP A 97 6.22 9.09 0.02
C ASP A 97 7.50 9.91 -0.22
N LYS A 98 8.67 9.35 0.12
CA LYS A 98 9.96 9.98 -0.14
C LYS A 98 10.31 9.94 -1.64
N LEU A 99 10.06 8.83 -2.30
CA LEU A 99 10.36 8.64 -3.73
C LEU A 99 9.40 9.43 -4.63
N ALA A 100 8.11 9.50 -4.27
CA ALA A 100 7.15 10.34 -4.98
C ALA A 100 7.49 11.83 -4.89
N SER A 101 8.17 12.25 -3.82
CA SER A 101 8.67 13.63 -3.66
C SER A 101 9.91 13.88 -4.52
N GLU A 102 10.73 12.87 -4.80
CA GLU A 102 11.93 12.98 -5.65
C GLU A 102 11.59 13.03 -7.13
N ASP A 103 10.60 12.27 -7.60
CA ASP A 103 10.12 12.30 -9.01
C ASP A 103 9.48 13.66 -9.35
N ASN A 104 8.86 14.35 -8.39
CA ASN A 104 8.35 15.71 -8.56
C ASN A 104 9.43 16.80 -8.39
N ARG A 105 10.62 16.47 -7.91
CA ARG A 105 11.72 17.41 -7.68
C ARG A 105 12.71 17.52 -8.83
N ALA A 106 12.53 16.84 -9.94
CA ALA A 106 13.38 17.00 -11.14
C ALA A 106 13.31 18.40 -11.78
N SER A 107 12.56 19.36 -11.20
CA SER A 107 12.51 20.75 -11.67
C SER A 107 12.64 21.84 -10.62
N SER A 108 13.08 21.56 -9.41
CA SER A 108 13.59 22.63 -8.52
C SER A 108 14.51 22.08 -7.42
N ALA A 109 15.82 22.26 -7.65
CA ALA A 109 16.81 22.25 -6.60
C ALA A 109 16.46 23.35 -5.59
N ILE A 110 16.34 23.02 -4.29
CA ILE A 110 16.78 23.80 -3.12
C ILE A 110 16.09 23.26 -1.85
N HIS A 111 16.96 23.07 -0.85
CA HIS A 111 16.77 22.82 0.58
C HIS A 111 16.53 21.38 1.04
N SER A 112 17.67 20.77 1.43
CA SER A 112 17.75 19.92 2.60
C SER A 112 17.33 20.72 3.84
N SER A 113 16.06 20.78 4.15
CA SER A 113 15.64 21.00 5.51
C SER A 113 15.57 19.63 6.16
N SER A 114 16.52 19.35 7.04
CA SER A 114 16.32 18.39 8.11
C SER A 114 15.10 18.90 8.87
N THR A 115 13.91 18.43 8.48
CA THR A 115 12.73 18.57 9.30
C THR A 115 13.02 17.73 10.53
N ASP A 116 13.31 18.39 11.64
CA ASP A 116 13.26 17.82 12.96
C ASP A 116 11.85 17.25 13.12
N TYR A 117 11.69 15.96 12.86
CA TYR A 117 10.44 15.27 13.09
C TYR A 117 10.32 15.17 14.61
N ASP A 118 9.35 15.88 15.18
CA ASP A 118 9.01 15.79 16.59
C ASP A 118 8.32 14.44 16.86
N ASN A 119 9.12 13.37 16.78
CA ASN A 119 8.67 11.99 16.95
C ASN A 119 8.27 11.71 18.40
N ASP A 120 8.72 12.54 19.36
CA ASP A 120 8.52 12.31 20.79
C ASP A 120 7.04 12.47 21.18
N ASN A 121 6.27 13.21 20.39
CA ASN A 121 4.84 13.41 20.62
C ASN A 121 3.95 12.31 20.06
N ILE A 122 4.50 11.35 19.32
CA ILE A 122 3.72 10.23 18.77
C ILE A 122 3.60 9.13 19.82
N THR A 123 2.42 9.05 20.43
CA THR A 123 2.06 8.03 21.43
C THR A 123 1.05 7.05 20.87
N ILE A 124 0.90 5.89 21.51
CA ILE A 124 -0.12 4.89 21.15
C ILE A 124 -1.53 5.49 21.27
N GLU A 125 -1.77 6.32 22.27
CA GLU A 125 -3.06 6.99 22.48
C GLU A 125 -3.38 7.95 21.33
N LEU A 126 -2.38 8.69 20.84
CA LEU A 126 -2.55 9.56 19.67
C LEU A 126 -2.86 8.72 18.42
N VAL A 127 -2.15 7.61 18.21
CA VAL A 127 -2.41 6.70 17.08
C VAL A 127 -3.83 6.12 17.16
N GLN A 128 -4.32 5.76 18.34
CA GLN A 128 -5.69 5.30 18.55
C GLN A 128 -6.72 6.36 18.16
N LYS A 129 -6.51 7.62 18.55
CA LYS A 129 -7.39 8.74 18.15
C LYS A 129 -7.35 8.96 16.62
N MET A 130 -6.18 8.86 16.00
CA MET A 130 -6.02 8.95 14.55
C MET A 130 -6.81 7.85 13.82
N VAL A 131 -6.71 6.60 14.27
CA VAL A 131 -7.46 5.46 13.72
C VAL A 131 -8.95 5.69 13.79
N GLU A 132 -9.46 6.09 14.97
CA GLU A 132 -10.90 6.32 15.16
C GLU A 132 -11.41 7.47 14.30
N TRP A 133 -10.65 8.55 14.21
CA TRP A 133 -11.00 9.70 13.38
C TRP A 133 -11.03 9.37 11.89
N ASP A 134 -10.02 8.64 11.40
CA ASP A 134 -9.89 8.28 9.98
C ASP A 134 -10.81 7.13 9.57
N ARG A 135 -11.26 6.32 10.53
CA ARG A 135 -12.15 5.17 10.29
C ARG A 135 -13.38 5.52 9.46
N ARG A 136 -13.95 6.71 9.68
CA ARG A 136 -15.14 7.18 8.96
C ARG A 136 -14.81 8.03 7.74
N ARG A 137 -13.65 8.67 7.73
CA ARG A 137 -13.27 9.66 6.72
C ARG A 137 -12.41 9.10 5.61
N ARG A 138 -11.66 8.04 5.89
CA ARG A 138 -10.76 7.35 4.94
C ARG A 138 -9.87 8.31 4.15
N VAL A 139 -9.19 9.19 4.85
CA VAL A 139 -8.23 10.15 4.29
C VAL A 139 -6.92 9.47 3.93
N LEU A 140 -6.50 8.52 4.79
CA LEU A 140 -5.27 7.78 4.59
C LEU A 140 -5.49 6.60 3.66
N LYS A 141 -4.41 6.18 3.00
CA LYS A 141 -4.38 4.96 2.19
C LYS A 141 -4.62 3.74 3.08
N ASP A 142 -5.22 2.71 2.56
CA ASP A 142 -5.58 1.50 3.32
C ASP A 142 -4.40 0.89 4.08
N TRP A 143 -3.21 0.83 3.47
CA TRP A 143 -2.04 0.30 4.14
C TRP A 143 -1.56 1.19 5.30
N GLN A 144 -1.68 2.52 5.19
CA GLN A 144 -1.37 3.45 6.27
C GLN A 144 -2.33 3.25 7.44
N TRP A 145 -3.62 3.16 7.13
CA TRP A 145 -4.65 2.90 8.13
C TRP A 145 -4.45 1.54 8.81
N LYS A 146 -4.14 0.48 8.05
CA LYS A 146 -3.89 -0.87 8.57
C LYS A 146 -2.73 -0.89 9.57
N VAL A 147 -1.62 -0.22 9.24
CA VAL A 147 -0.47 -0.11 10.15
C VAL A 147 -0.83 0.63 11.42
N MET A 148 -1.57 1.75 11.32
CA MET A 148 -2.05 2.48 12.49
C MET A 148 -2.95 1.61 13.37
N ASP A 149 -3.89 0.87 12.78
CA ASP A 149 -4.79 -0.03 13.50
C ASP A 149 -4.03 -1.16 14.21
N GLU A 150 -3.02 -1.73 13.57
CA GLU A 150 -2.15 -2.74 14.19
C GLU A 150 -1.35 -2.19 15.37
N ILE A 151 -0.84 -0.97 15.27
CA ILE A 151 -0.15 -0.27 16.38
C ILE A 151 -1.12 0.06 17.50
N ALA A 152 -2.29 0.61 17.17
CA ALA A 152 -3.33 0.96 18.12
C ALA A 152 -3.84 -0.26 18.93
N LYS A 153 -3.85 -1.43 18.31
CA LYS A 153 -4.24 -2.71 18.93
C LYS A 153 -3.09 -3.44 19.64
N GLY A 154 -1.89 -2.86 19.63
CA GLY A 154 -0.70 -3.49 20.24
C GLY A 154 -0.17 -4.72 19.48
N LYS A 155 -0.61 -4.95 18.24
CA LYS A 155 -0.12 -6.04 17.39
C LYS A 155 1.24 -5.73 16.76
N ARG A 156 1.59 -4.44 16.67
CA ARG A 156 2.84 -3.95 16.12
C ARG A 156 3.48 -2.95 17.10
N PRO A 157 4.78 -3.06 17.37
CA PRO A 157 5.47 -2.12 18.26
C PRO A 157 5.55 -0.72 17.60
N LEU A 158 5.46 0.32 18.42
CA LEU A 158 5.69 1.70 18.01
C LEU A 158 7.17 2.05 18.21
N ASP A 159 8.03 1.52 17.36
CA ASP A 159 9.45 1.85 17.33
C ASP A 159 9.73 3.19 16.63
N GLU A 160 10.97 3.66 16.62
CA GLU A 160 11.34 4.95 16.03
C GLU A 160 11.00 5.06 14.52
N ARG A 161 11.04 3.95 13.80
CA ARG A 161 10.65 3.89 12.38
C ARG A 161 9.14 4.07 12.23
N MET A 162 8.38 3.36 13.06
CA MET A 162 6.92 3.46 13.07
C MET A 162 6.46 4.85 13.53
N LYS A 163 7.11 5.44 14.53
CA LYS A 163 6.84 6.82 14.95
C LYS A 163 6.98 7.81 13.81
N ARG A 164 8.02 7.69 12.99
CA ARG A 164 8.21 8.54 11.80
C ARG A 164 7.06 8.38 10.81
N GLY A 165 6.68 7.14 10.50
CA GLY A 165 5.54 6.86 9.63
C GLY A 165 4.22 7.41 10.20
N MET A 166 4.00 7.24 11.50
CA MET A 166 2.81 7.77 12.19
C MET A 166 2.79 9.28 12.23
N TYR A 167 3.94 9.94 12.37
CA TYR A 167 4.05 11.38 12.29
C TYR A 167 3.63 11.91 10.91
N MET A 168 4.04 11.26 9.83
CA MET A 168 3.61 11.61 8.48
C MET A 168 2.09 11.46 8.32
N ASN A 169 1.52 10.38 8.84
CA ASN A 169 0.08 10.17 8.86
C ASN A 169 -0.62 11.28 9.69
N TYR A 170 -0.08 11.62 10.86
CA TYR A 170 -0.59 12.68 11.71
C TYR A 170 -0.66 14.02 10.97
N ILE A 171 0.41 14.41 10.29
CA ILE A 171 0.44 15.66 9.50
C ILE A 171 -0.60 15.63 8.36
N ALA A 172 -0.75 14.49 7.69
CA ALA A 172 -1.76 14.32 6.64
C ALA A 172 -3.19 14.48 7.18
N LEU A 173 -3.48 13.89 8.34
CA LEU A 173 -4.78 14.00 9.00
C LEU A 173 -5.03 15.41 9.52
N LYS A 174 -4.01 16.06 10.10
CA LYS A 174 -4.10 17.44 10.60
C LYS A 174 -4.46 18.43 9.50
N LYS A 175 -3.89 18.27 8.31
CA LYS A 175 -4.25 19.06 7.12
C LYS A 175 -5.73 18.89 6.70
N ARG A 176 -6.36 17.79 7.10
CA ARG A 176 -7.76 17.49 6.83
C ARG A 176 -8.71 17.78 8.00
N GLY A 177 -8.20 18.42 9.06
CA GLY A 177 -8.98 18.88 10.20
C GLY A 177 -8.98 17.94 11.41
N PHE A 178 -8.01 17.02 11.50
CA PHE A 178 -7.78 16.26 12.73
C PHE A 178 -7.29 17.20 13.83
N THR A 179 -7.92 17.11 15.01
CA THR A 179 -7.53 17.79 16.26
C THR A 179 -7.38 16.77 17.35
N GLU A 180 -6.39 16.89 18.19
CA GLU A 180 -6.11 16.01 19.32
C GLU A 180 -7.22 16.00 20.39
#